data_347daf9c8f2ecb2feaf3d8b593030fc7
#
_entry.id   347daf9c8f2ecb2feaf3d8b593030fc7
#
_cell.length_a   1.000
_cell.length_b   1.000
_cell.length_c   1.000
_cell.angle_alpha   90.00
_cell.angle_beta   90.00
_cell.angle_gamma   90.00
#
_symmetry.space_group_name_H-M   'P 1'
#
loop_
_entity.id
_entity.type
_entity.pdbx_description
1 polymer ?
#
loop_
_entity_poly.entity_id
_entity_poly.type
_entity_poly.pdbx_seq_one_letter_code
_entity_poly.pdbx_strand_id
1 'polypeptide(L)'
;MTGTLPYFSAAGPVALAHRGFSRTGLENSLAAFRAAVELGYSHLETDLHTTSDGVLLLFHDLTLDRVTDGHGRIRDLTADEVRRVRIGGTEPVPTFDELVAAFPNTRINLEVKDWHSVPSVVAAIERHQVHDRVLIASFSDRRRRAVLKQLSRRTASSAGRQANTLFLVLGPLLSVRALRSPVRAVLRRALRDVDALQVPVRYRAIPVVTPGFVRRAHALGLYVHVWTINDPAEMHRLLDLGVDGIVSDRADLLKEVLQSRGQWG
;
A
#
# COMPACT_ATOMS: atom_id res chain seq x y z
N MET A 1 -24.82 -6.57 3.13
CA MET A 1 -23.50 -7.15 2.85
C MET A 1 -22.87 -6.31 1.75
N THR A 2 -21.91 -5.47 2.06
CA THR A 2 -21.13 -4.78 1.04
C THR A 2 -20.26 -5.87 0.39
N GLY A 3 -20.45 -6.12 -0.92
CA GLY A 3 -19.64 -7.08 -1.68
C GLY A 3 -18.16 -6.76 -1.53
N THR A 4 -17.31 -7.77 -1.67
CA THR A 4 -15.85 -7.62 -1.68
C THR A 4 -15.47 -6.61 -2.78
N LEU A 5 -14.69 -5.59 -2.42
CA LEU A 5 -14.23 -4.61 -3.41
C LEU A 5 -13.34 -5.31 -4.45
N PRO A 6 -13.39 -4.91 -5.74
CA PRO A 6 -12.60 -5.54 -6.81
C PRO A 6 -11.10 -5.61 -6.53
N TYR A 7 -10.57 -4.64 -5.77
CA TYR A 7 -9.18 -4.63 -5.33
C TYR A 7 -8.78 -5.91 -4.55
N PHE A 8 -9.69 -6.50 -3.76
CA PHE A 8 -9.44 -7.67 -2.91
C PHE A 8 -9.95 -8.99 -3.52
N SER A 9 -10.23 -9.05 -4.82
CA SER A 9 -10.81 -10.23 -5.48
C SER A 9 -9.78 -11.34 -5.79
N ALA A 10 -8.66 -11.42 -5.09
CA ALA A 10 -7.71 -12.53 -5.21
C ALA A 10 -8.22 -13.78 -4.49
N ALA A 11 -7.89 -14.97 -5.02
CA ALA A 11 -8.29 -16.25 -4.45
C ALA A 11 -7.43 -16.69 -3.24
N GLY A 12 -6.38 -15.94 -2.90
CA GLY A 12 -5.44 -16.24 -1.82
C GLY A 12 -4.76 -15.00 -1.27
N PRO A 13 -3.68 -15.17 -0.49
CA PRO A 13 -2.90 -14.05 0.02
C PRO A 13 -2.33 -13.21 -1.11
N VAL A 14 -2.44 -11.89 -1.00
CA VAL A 14 -1.96 -10.95 -2.02
C VAL A 14 -0.45 -10.74 -1.88
N ALA A 15 0.29 -10.95 -2.97
CA ALA A 15 1.68 -10.53 -3.07
C ALA A 15 1.75 -9.10 -3.62
N LEU A 16 2.30 -8.17 -2.83
CA LEU A 16 2.50 -6.79 -3.23
C LEU A 16 4.00 -6.52 -3.46
N ALA A 17 4.37 -6.13 -4.67
CA ALA A 17 5.73 -5.73 -5.00
C ALA A 17 5.98 -4.31 -4.50
N HIS A 18 6.76 -4.16 -3.41
CA HIS A 18 7.06 -2.88 -2.77
C HIS A 18 7.92 -2.02 -3.69
N ARG A 19 7.35 -0.93 -4.20
CA ARG A 19 7.99 -0.04 -5.19
C ARG A 19 8.44 -0.78 -6.46
N GLY A 20 7.77 -1.87 -6.84
CA GLY A 20 8.17 -2.78 -7.91
C GLY A 20 9.16 -3.85 -7.47
N PHE A 21 9.96 -4.37 -8.41
CA PHE A 21 11.03 -5.34 -8.13
C PHE A 21 12.33 -4.88 -8.76
N SER A 22 13.33 -4.58 -7.95
CA SER A 22 14.67 -4.27 -8.41
C SER A 22 15.72 -4.72 -7.41
N ARG A 23 16.74 -5.44 -7.88
CA ARG A 23 17.91 -5.84 -7.08
C ARG A 23 19.03 -4.80 -7.15
N THR A 24 18.86 -3.75 -7.94
CA THR A 24 19.85 -2.72 -8.24
C THR A 24 19.46 -1.32 -7.81
N GLY A 25 18.40 -1.19 -6.96
CA GLY A 25 18.00 0.10 -6.38
C GLY A 25 17.13 0.96 -7.29
N LEU A 26 16.47 0.38 -8.29
CA LEU A 26 15.55 1.10 -9.20
C LEU A 26 14.11 1.20 -8.67
N GLU A 27 13.96 1.38 -7.35
CA GLU A 27 12.64 1.49 -6.71
C GLU A 27 11.74 2.55 -7.38
N ASN A 28 10.44 2.29 -7.47
CA ASN A 28 9.43 3.20 -8.05
C ASN A 28 9.68 3.55 -9.54
N SER A 29 10.54 2.84 -10.28
CA SER A 29 10.69 3.01 -11.73
C SER A 29 9.75 2.12 -12.54
N LEU A 30 9.45 2.50 -13.79
CA LEU A 30 8.68 1.63 -14.70
C LEU A 30 9.40 0.30 -14.97
N ALA A 31 10.72 0.28 -14.98
CA ALA A 31 11.52 -0.94 -15.10
C ALA A 31 11.28 -1.89 -13.91
N ALA A 32 11.28 -1.37 -12.67
CA ALA A 32 10.99 -2.17 -11.48
C ALA A 32 9.56 -2.70 -11.46
N PHE A 33 8.57 -1.91 -11.88
CA PHE A 33 7.19 -2.38 -11.99
C PHE A 33 7.02 -3.43 -13.08
N ARG A 34 7.68 -3.27 -14.24
CA ARG A 34 7.69 -4.25 -15.32
C ARG A 34 8.28 -5.58 -14.85
N ALA A 35 9.42 -5.56 -14.17
CA ALA A 35 10.03 -6.75 -13.61
C ALA A 35 9.11 -7.49 -12.62
N ALA A 36 8.36 -6.77 -11.79
CA ALA A 36 7.36 -7.38 -10.91
C ALA A 36 6.20 -8.03 -11.71
N VAL A 37 5.69 -7.34 -12.73
CA VAL A 37 4.60 -7.88 -13.59
C VAL A 37 5.07 -9.08 -14.38
N GLU A 38 6.29 -9.10 -14.90
CA GLU A 38 6.90 -10.24 -15.59
C GLU A 38 7.10 -11.46 -14.67
N LEU A 39 7.30 -11.24 -13.37
CA LEU A 39 7.24 -12.30 -12.37
C LEU A 39 5.82 -12.83 -12.13
N GLY A 40 4.78 -12.18 -12.65
CA GLY A 40 3.36 -12.57 -12.50
C GLY A 40 2.64 -11.84 -11.36
N TYR A 41 3.18 -10.73 -10.84
CA TYR A 41 2.51 -9.93 -9.83
C TYR A 41 1.29 -9.21 -10.42
N SER A 42 0.17 -9.35 -9.74
CA SER A 42 -1.07 -8.62 -10.05
C SER A 42 -1.25 -7.35 -9.19
N HIS A 43 -0.43 -7.20 -8.15
CA HIS A 43 -0.49 -6.04 -7.24
C HIS A 43 0.88 -5.39 -7.12
N LEU A 44 0.90 -4.09 -7.40
CA LEU A 44 2.06 -3.22 -7.22
C LEU A 44 1.82 -2.32 -6.00
N GLU A 45 2.89 -1.92 -5.36
CA GLU A 45 2.85 -0.89 -4.32
C GLU A 45 3.74 0.27 -4.75
N THR A 46 3.33 1.51 -4.47
CA THR A 46 4.07 2.72 -4.81
C THR A 46 3.71 3.89 -3.91
N ASP A 47 4.63 4.84 -3.85
CA ASP A 47 4.52 6.07 -3.08
C ASP A 47 4.25 7.27 -4.00
N LEU A 48 3.46 8.22 -3.54
CA LEU A 48 3.01 9.35 -4.36
C LEU A 48 3.46 10.69 -3.80
N HIS A 49 4.11 11.48 -4.66
CA HIS A 49 4.42 12.90 -4.46
C HIS A 49 3.97 13.72 -5.67
N THR A 50 3.78 15.02 -5.47
CA THR A 50 3.33 15.93 -6.52
C THR A 50 4.35 17.07 -6.69
N THR A 51 4.68 17.38 -7.93
CA THR A 51 5.54 18.50 -8.32
C THR A 51 4.88 19.87 -8.07
N SER A 52 5.63 20.96 -8.18
CA SER A 52 5.12 22.32 -8.02
C SER A 52 4.04 22.69 -9.05
N ASP A 53 4.11 22.13 -10.25
CA ASP A 53 3.15 22.29 -11.35
C ASP A 53 2.05 21.21 -11.38
N GLY A 54 1.92 20.40 -10.32
CA GLY A 54 0.77 19.53 -10.09
C GLY A 54 0.85 18.13 -10.70
N VAL A 55 1.99 17.70 -11.24
CA VAL A 55 2.17 16.37 -11.81
C VAL A 55 2.41 15.34 -10.70
N LEU A 56 1.64 14.25 -10.71
CA LEU A 56 1.71 13.16 -9.74
C LEU A 56 2.80 12.16 -10.13
N LEU A 57 3.82 12.04 -9.28
CA LEU A 57 5.00 11.20 -9.48
C LEU A 57 4.98 9.98 -8.56
N LEU A 58 5.69 8.93 -8.98
CA LEU A 58 5.96 7.73 -8.19
C LEU A 58 7.32 7.87 -7.52
N PHE A 59 7.33 8.20 -6.24
CA PHE A 59 8.57 8.45 -5.51
C PHE A 59 8.36 8.36 -3.99
N HIS A 60 9.33 7.79 -3.27
CA HIS A 60 9.18 7.57 -1.83
C HIS A 60 9.55 8.79 -0.98
N ASP A 61 10.72 9.37 -1.23
CA ASP A 61 11.28 10.42 -0.39
C ASP A 61 10.71 11.80 -0.73
N LEU A 62 10.82 12.74 0.20
CA LEU A 62 10.45 14.13 -0.04
C LEU A 62 11.39 14.83 -1.03
N THR A 63 12.61 14.31 -1.16
CA THR A 63 13.69 14.87 -2.00
C THR A 63 14.26 13.80 -2.93
N LEU A 64 14.86 14.23 -4.03
CA LEU A 64 15.43 13.39 -5.07
C LEU A 64 16.75 12.70 -4.65
N ASP A 65 17.41 13.17 -3.62
CA ASP A 65 18.84 13.01 -3.30
C ASP A 65 19.30 11.56 -3.07
N ARG A 66 18.44 10.67 -2.52
CA ARG A 66 18.87 9.32 -2.11
C ARG A 66 19.03 8.35 -3.28
N VAL A 67 18.10 8.39 -4.23
CA VAL A 67 18.01 7.36 -5.27
C VAL A 67 18.18 7.91 -6.69
N THR A 68 18.38 9.21 -6.85
CA THR A 68 18.60 9.84 -8.16
C THR A 68 19.92 10.62 -8.19
N ASP A 69 20.30 11.04 -9.39
CA ASP A 69 21.41 11.97 -9.65
C ASP A 69 21.02 13.45 -9.49
N GLY A 70 19.76 13.74 -9.13
CA GLY A 70 19.23 15.07 -8.88
C GLY A 70 19.12 15.40 -7.40
N HIS A 71 18.78 16.66 -7.11
CA HIS A 71 18.66 17.20 -5.75
C HIS A 71 17.41 18.05 -5.59
N GLY A 72 16.96 18.20 -4.34
CA GLY A 72 15.89 19.11 -3.99
C GLY A 72 14.55 18.42 -3.71
N ARG A 73 13.61 19.21 -3.18
CA ARG A 73 12.28 18.71 -2.81
C ARG A 73 11.37 18.63 -4.03
N ILE A 74 10.74 17.48 -4.22
CA ILE A 74 9.83 17.23 -5.35
C ILE A 74 8.75 18.31 -5.48
N ARG A 75 8.14 18.73 -4.38
CA ARG A 75 7.08 19.74 -4.40
C ARG A 75 7.52 21.14 -4.83
N ASP A 76 8.82 21.41 -4.81
CA ASP A 76 9.40 22.70 -5.17
C ASP A 76 9.94 22.69 -6.63
N LEU A 77 9.94 21.52 -7.28
CA LEU A 77 10.41 21.28 -8.66
C LEU A 77 9.23 21.10 -9.61
N THR A 78 9.40 21.52 -10.86
CA THR A 78 8.48 21.22 -11.96
C THR A 78 8.66 19.78 -12.47
N ALA A 79 7.67 19.24 -13.15
CA ALA A 79 7.78 17.92 -13.80
C ALA A 79 8.93 17.88 -14.82
N ASP A 80 9.17 18.96 -15.56
CA ASP A 80 10.26 19.04 -16.52
C ASP A 80 11.64 19.00 -15.86
N GLU A 81 11.80 19.58 -14.67
CA GLU A 81 13.03 19.47 -13.89
C GLU A 81 13.24 18.02 -13.40
N VAL A 82 12.20 17.38 -12.87
CA VAL A 82 12.27 15.99 -12.41
C VAL A 82 12.51 15.00 -13.56
N ARG A 83 12.01 15.27 -14.76
CA ARG A 83 12.26 14.41 -15.95
C ARG A 83 13.72 14.32 -16.35
N ARG A 84 14.55 15.28 -15.96
CA ARG A 84 15.99 15.32 -16.30
C ARG A 84 16.84 14.42 -15.42
N VAL A 85 16.33 14.07 -14.23
CA VAL A 85 17.06 13.21 -13.28
C VAL A 85 16.78 11.73 -13.52
N ARG A 86 17.67 10.87 -13.02
CA ARG A 86 17.61 9.42 -13.21
C ARG A 86 17.69 8.70 -11.89
N ILE A 87 16.73 7.80 -11.64
CA ILE A 87 16.79 6.80 -10.57
C ILE A 87 17.92 5.82 -10.91
N GLY A 88 18.86 5.61 -9.97
CA GLY A 88 20.00 4.74 -10.18
C GLY A 88 20.87 5.11 -11.38
N GLY A 89 20.81 6.37 -11.83
CA GLY A 89 21.55 6.87 -12.99
C GLY A 89 21.00 6.43 -14.36
N THR A 90 19.90 5.68 -14.41
CA THR A 90 19.38 5.07 -15.68
C THR A 90 17.90 5.36 -15.93
N GLU A 91 17.03 5.19 -14.93
CA GLU A 91 15.59 5.24 -15.11
C GLU A 91 15.03 6.64 -14.84
N PRO A 92 14.09 7.12 -15.65
CA PRO A 92 13.38 8.36 -15.33
C PRO A 92 12.47 8.15 -14.12
N VAL A 93 12.18 9.24 -13.38
CA VAL A 93 11.11 9.23 -12.37
C VAL A 93 9.77 9.19 -13.08
N PRO A 94 8.96 8.13 -12.90
CA PRO A 94 7.71 8.00 -13.64
C PRO A 94 6.57 8.79 -13.01
N THR A 95 5.60 9.13 -13.83
CA THR A 95 4.31 9.68 -13.41
C THR A 95 3.32 8.56 -13.11
N PHE A 96 2.27 8.89 -12.36
CA PHE A 96 1.15 7.98 -12.16
C PHE A 96 0.43 7.64 -13.47
N ASP A 97 0.33 8.59 -14.39
CA ASP A 97 -0.30 8.40 -15.70
C ASP A 97 0.46 7.34 -16.52
N GLU A 98 1.79 7.38 -16.51
CA GLU A 98 2.64 6.38 -17.17
C GLU A 98 2.49 4.99 -16.56
N LEU A 99 2.39 4.89 -15.22
CA LEU A 99 2.16 3.61 -14.54
C LEU A 99 0.82 2.97 -14.97
N VAL A 100 -0.25 3.75 -14.90
CA VAL A 100 -1.60 3.26 -15.24
C VAL A 100 -1.69 2.84 -16.71
N ALA A 101 -1.05 3.58 -17.61
CA ALA A 101 -1.00 3.27 -19.04
C ALA A 101 -0.17 2.02 -19.34
N ALA A 102 1.01 1.88 -18.65
CA ALA A 102 1.89 0.73 -18.86
C ALA A 102 1.31 -0.59 -18.31
N PHE A 103 0.52 -0.53 -17.23
CA PHE A 103 0.01 -1.72 -16.54
C PHE A 103 -1.51 -1.66 -16.31
N PRO A 104 -2.33 -1.75 -17.40
CA PRO A 104 -3.78 -1.54 -17.34
C PRO A 104 -4.53 -2.61 -16.51
N ASN A 105 -3.96 -3.77 -16.27
CA ASN A 105 -4.59 -4.88 -15.56
C ASN A 105 -4.09 -5.08 -14.13
N THR A 106 -3.12 -4.29 -13.67
CA THR A 106 -2.59 -4.42 -12.30
C THR A 106 -3.41 -3.61 -11.29
N ARG A 107 -3.44 -4.09 -10.06
CA ARG A 107 -3.94 -3.36 -8.90
C ARG A 107 -2.79 -2.62 -8.23
N ILE A 108 -3.05 -1.45 -7.68
CA ILE A 108 -1.99 -0.57 -7.18
C ILE A 108 -2.31 -0.11 -5.76
N ASN A 109 -1.43 -0.40 -4.82
CA ASN A 109 -1.45 0.17 -3.49
C ASN A 109 -0.75 1.53 -3.53
N LEU A 110 -1.49 2.60 -3.27
CA LEU A 110 -1.04 3.98 -3.41
C LEU A 110 -0.79 4.62 -2.04
N GLU A 111 0.46 4.81 -1.63
CA GLU A 111 0.75 5.57 -0.43
C GLU A 111 0.80 7.07 -0.72
N VAL A 112 -0.18 7.82 -0.23
CA VAL A 112 -0.21 9.27 -0.32
C VAL A 112 0.68 9.87 0.77
N LYS A 113 1.83 10.45 0.40
CA LYS A 113 2.90 10.87 1.33
C LYS A 113 2.64 12.20 2.02
N ASP A 114 2.04 13.16 1.33
CA ASP A 114 1.84 14.53 1.82
C ASP A 114 0.47 15.12 1.45
N TRP A 115 0.17 16.29 2.02
CA TRP A 115 -1.09 16.98 1.77
C TRP A 115 -1.14 17.64 0.40
N HIS A 116 0.01 18.04 -0.14
CA HIS A 116 0.12 18.65 -1.46
C HIS A 116 -0.35 17.69 -2.56
N SER A 117 -0.14 16.39 -2.38
CA SER A 117 -0.52 15.36 -3.34
C SER A 117 -2.02 15.01 -3.34
N VAL A 118 -2.80 15.42 -2.32
CA VAL A 118 -4.23 15.03 -2.22
C VAL A 118 -5.04 15.42 -3.46
N PRO A 119 -5.00 16.67 -3.98
CA PRO A 119 -5.78 17.04 -5.16
C PRO A 119 -5.36 16.28 -6.42
N SER A 120 -4.04 16.12 -6.64
CA SER A 120 -3.50 15.43 -7.82
C SER A 120 -3.86 13.94 -7.81
N VAL A 121 -3.83 13.28 -6.64
CA VAL A 121 -4.26 11.88 -6.48
C VAL A 121 -5.73 11.71 -6.84
N VAL A 122 -6.60 12.58 -6.33
CA VAL A 122 -8.04 12.57 -6.66
C VAL A 122 -8.25 12.76 -8.15
N ALA A 123 -7.65 13.80 -8.73
CA ALA A 123 -7.79 14.11 -10.16
C ALA A 123 -7.30 12.97 -11.05
N ALA A 124 -6.19 12.32 -10.69
CA ALA A 124 -5.63 11.20 -11.44
C ALA A 124 -6.54 9.95 -11.39
N ILE A 125 -7.04 9.58 -10.20
CA ILE A 125 -7.96 8.44 -10.03
C ILE A 125 -9.25 8.66 -10.83
N GLU A 126 -9.83 9.87 -10.76
CA GLU A 126 -11.04 10.22 -11.50
C GLU A 126 -10.81 10.22 -13.02
N ARG A 127 -9.70 10.81 -13.49
CA ARG A 127 -9.35 10.87 -14.91
C ARG A 127 -9.19 9.49 -15.54
N HIS A 128 -8.47 8.60 -14.83
CA HIS A 128 -8.23 7.24 -15.31
C HIS A 128 -9.31 6.24 -14.93
N GLN A 129 -10.28 6.63 -14.11
CA GLN A 129 -11.38 5.76 -13.64
C GLN A 129 -10.90 4.47 -12.95
N VAL A 130 -9.78 4.52 -12.24
CA VAL A 130 -9.11 3.34 -11.64
C VAL A 130 -9.56 3.01 -10.22
N HIS A 131 -10.70 3.50 -9.76
CA HIS A 131 -11.26 3.30 -8.42
C HIS A 131 -11.24 1.84 -7.96
N ASP A 132 -11.54 0.91 -8.87
CA ASP A 132 -11.63 -0.52 -8.58
C ASP A 132 -10.27 -1.22 -8.53
N ARG A 133 -9.23 -0.54 -9.02
CA ARG A 133 -7.86 -1.05 -9.13
C ARG A 133 -6.89 -0.47 -8.10
N VAL A 134 -7.30 0.55 -7.36
CA VAL A 134 -6.40 1.22 -6.40
C VAL A 134 -6.86 1.01 -4.96
N LEU A 135 -5.87 0.95 -4.06
CA LEU A 135 -6.07 1.04 -2.62
C LEU A 135 -5.37 2.29 -2.12
N ILE A 136 -6.10 3.15 -1.42
CA ILE A 136 -5.56 4.37 -0.85
C ILE A 136 -4.96 4.10 0.52
N ALA A 137 -3.66 4.22 0.60
CA ALA A 137 -2.87 4.14 1.83
C ALA A 137 -2.34 5.52 2.24
N SER A 138 -2.16 5.74 3.51
CA SER A 138 -1.40 6.85 4.07
C SER A 138 -1.14 6.62 5.55
N PHE A 139 0.03 7.01 6.02
CA PHE A 139 0.29 7.04 7.48
C PHE A 139 -0.63 8.02 8.22
N SER A 140 -1.21 9.02 7.52
CA SER A 140 -2.17 9.98 8.07
C SER A 140 -3.60 9.59 7.75
N ASP A 141 -4.38 9.17 8.75
CA ASP A 141 -5.83 8.90 8.57
C ASP A 141 -6.61 10.11 8.07
N ARG A 142 -6.20 11.33 8.44
CA ARG A 142 -6.82 12.57 7.96
C ARG A 142 -6.59 12.75 6.46
N ARG A 143 -5.36 12.55 5.98
CA ARG A 143 -4.97 12.68 4.57
C ARG A 143 -5.66 11.63 3.72
N ARG A 144 -5.63 10.36 4.15
CA ARG A 144 -6.37 9.27 3.52
C ARG A 144 -7.86 9.61 3.34
N ARG A 145 -8.52 10.05 4.42
CA ARG A 145 -9.93 10.45 4.37
C ARG A 145 -10.19 11.66 3.48
N ALA A 146 -9.23 12.58 3.37
CA ALA A 146 -9.35 13.73 2.48
C ALA A 146 -9.39 13.31 1.00
N VAL A 147 -8.60 12.31 0.60
CA VAL A 147 -8.69 11.68 -0.73
C VAL A 147 -10.06 11.01 -0.90
N LEU A 148 -10.41 10.06 -0.01
CA LEU A 148 -11.64 9.26 -0.14
C LEU A 148 -12.93 10.10 -0.19
N LYS A 149 -12.97 11.24 0.49
CA LYS A 149 -14.14 12.13 0.49
C LYS A 149 -14.37 12.86 -0.83
N GLN A 150 -13.34 12.99 -1.66
CA GLN A 150 -13.39 13.71 -2.93
C GLN A 150 -13.57 12.75 -4.11
N LEU A 151 -13.38 11.45 -3.91
CA LEU A 151 -13.61 10.45 -4.95
C LEU A 151 -15.11 10.24 -5.19
N SER A 152 -15.48 10.13 -6.46
CA SER A 152 -16.88 9.93 -6.91
C SER A 152 -17.44 8.54 -6.57
N ARG A 153 -16.54 7.54 -6.38
CA ARG A 153 -16.91 6.15 -6.08
C ARG A 153 -16.15 5.59 -4.88
N ARG A 154 -16.74 4.58 -4.25
CA ARG A 154 -16.10 3.82 -3.18
C ARG A 154 -14.79 3.19 -3.71
N THR A 155 -13.70 3.48 -3.04
CA THR A 155 -12.36 2.98 -3.36
C THR A 155 -11.78 2.28 -2.14
N ALA A 156 -11.00 1.22 -2.35
CA ALA A 156 -10.36 0.48 -1.27
C ALA A 156 -9.39 1.36 -0.47
N SER A 157 -9.29 1.12 0.83
CA SER A 157 -8.35 1.88 1.65
C SER A 157 -7.79 1.09 2.83
N SER A 158 -6.57 1.44 3.25
CA SER A 158 -5.94 0.90 4.45
C SER A 158 -5.94 1.89 5.60
N ALA A 159 -5.87 1.37 6.83
CA ALA A 159 -5.78 2.18 8.05
C ALA A 159 -4.47 2.99 8.09
N GLY A 160 -4.56 4.25 8.52
CA GLY A 160 -3.41 5.04 8.89
C GLY A 160 -2.91 4.71 10.31
N ARG A 161 -1.91 5.48 10.77
CA ARG A 161 -1.26 5.21 12.06
C ARG A 161 -2.22 5.24 13.24
N GLN A 162 -3.12 6.23 13.29
CA GLN A 162 -4.05 6.38 14.41
C GLN A 162 -5.06 5.23 14.47
N ALA A 163 -5.62 4.83 13.32
CA ALA A 163 -6.57 3.73 13.22
C ALA A 163 -5.92 2.39 13.56
N ASN A 164 -4.70 2.12 13.06
CA ASN A 164 -3.91 0.94 13.41
C ASN A 164 -3.60 0.88 14.92
N THR A 165 -3.17 2.01 15.52
CA THR A 165 -2.90 2.08 16.96
C THR A 165 -4.17 1.82 17.77
N LEU A 166 -5.28 2.44 17.39
CA LEU A 166 -6.56 2.23 18.06
C LEU A 166 -6.98 0.77 18.03
N PHE A 167 -6.84 0.12 16.85
CA PHE A 167 -7.15 -1.30 16.71
C PHE A 167 -6.20 -2.17 17.56
N LEU A 168 -4.90 -1.87 17.60
CA LEU A 168 -3.92 -2.60 18.38
C LEU A 168 -4.23 -2.52 19.89
N VAL A 169 -4.61 -1.34 20.39
CA VAL A 169 -4.88 -1.11 21.82
C VAL A 169 -6.25 -1.62 22.24
N LEU A 170 -7.30 -1.32 21.49
CA LEU A 170 -8.67 -1.70 21.87
C LEU A 170 -9.05 -3.10 21.42
N GLY A 171 -8.43 -3.63 20.38
CA GLY A 171 -8.75 -4.95 19.83
C GLY A 171 -8.75 -6.08 20.88
N PRO A 172 -7.76 -6.19 21.77
CA PRO A 172 -7.76 -7.20 22.84
C PRO A 172 -9.00 -7.17 23.74
N LEU A 173 -9.59 -6.00 23.96
CA LEU A 173 -10.79 -5.84 24.80
C LEU A 173 -12.05 -6.48 24.18
N LEU A 174 -12.03 -6.78 22.87
CA LEU A 174 -13.12 -7.55 22.22
C LEU A 174 -13.27 -8.97 22.80
N SER A 175 -12.26 -9.49 23.47
CA SER A 175 -12.29 -10.78 24.16
C SER A 175 -12.99 -10.70 25.52
N VAL A 176 -13.14 -9.50 26.08
CA VAL A 176 -13.81 -9.28 27.37
C VAL A 176 -15.30 -9.09 27.12
N ARG A 177 -16.12 -10.00 27.63
CA ARG A 177 -17.58 -10.07 27.33
C ARG A 177 -18.30 -8.75 27.59
N ALA A 178 -18.06 -8.10 28.73
CA ALA A 178 -18.68 -6.84 29.11
C ALA A 178 -18.28 -5.65 28.23
N LEU A 179 -17.06 -5.67 27.65
CA LEU A 179 -16.51 -4.59 26.84
C LEU A 179 -16.69 -4.79 25.33
N ARG A 180 -17.08 -6.00 24.91
CA ARG A 180 -17.14 -6.39 23.48
C ARG A 180 -18.02 -5.45 22.66
N SER A 181 -19.24 -5.17 23.11
CA SER A 181 -20.19 -4.33 22.35
C SER A 181 -19.74 -2.89 22.23
N PRO A 182 -19.39 -2.18 23.32
CA PRO A 182 -18.92 -0.78 23.20
C PRO A 182 -17.62 -0.67 22.40
N VAL A 183 -16.65 -1.55 22.62
CA VAL A 183 -15.39 -1.54 21.89
C VAL A 183 -15.62 -1.81 20.40
N ARG A 184 -16.48 -2.77 20.05
CA ARG A 184 -16.85 -3.05 18.66
C ARG A 184 -17.51 -1.85 17.98
N ALA A 185 -18.36 -1.12 18.68
CA ALA A 185 -18.99 0.09 18.16
C ALA A 185 -17.96 1.20 17.89
N VAL A 186 -17.03 1.43 18.81
CA VAL A 186 -15.93 2.38 18.65
C VAL A 186 -15.04 2.02 17.47
N LEU A 187 -14.59 0.76 17.39
CA LEU A 187 -13.74 0.30 16.29
C LEU A 187 -14.47 0.39 14.94
N ARG A 188 -15.73 -0.04 14.84
CA ARG A 188 -16.51 0.08 13.60
C ARG A 188 -16.63 1.53 13.14
N ARG A 189 -16.84 2.47 14.07
CA ARG A 189 -16.90 3.90 13.73
C ARG A 189 -15.55 4.44 13.25
N ALA A 190 -14.46 4.08 13.94
CA ALA A 190 -13.12 4.54 13.61
C ALA A 190 -12.60 3.95 12.28
N LEU A 191 -12.98 2.71 11.97
CA LEU A 191 -12.53 1.93 10.82
C LEU A 191 -13.58 1.83 9.70
N ARG A 192 -14.63 2.64 9.72
CA ARG A 192 -15.76 2.54 8.76
C ARG A 192 -15.34 2.67 7.29
N ASP A 193 -14.24 3.41 7.03
CA ASP A 193 -13.71 3.67 5.70
C ASP A 193 -12.43 2.85 5.43
N VAL A 194 -12.18 1.81 6.24
CA VAL A 194 -10.97 0.97 6.19
C VAL A 194 -11.35 -0.43 5.78
N ASP A 195 -10.62 -0.97 4.81
CA ASP A 195 -10.76 -2.35 4.34
C ASP A 195 -9.59 -3.22 4.77
N ALA A 196 -8.39 -2.62 4.91
CA ALA A 196 -7.18 -3.33 5.29
C ALA A 196 -6.40 -2.64 6.42
N LEU A 197 -5.79 -3.44 7.28
CA LEU A 197 -4.76 -3.01 8.21
C LEU A 197 -3.40 -3.31 7.59
N GLN A 198 -2.66 -2.27 7.19
CA GLN A 198 -1.29 -2.41 6.68
C GLN A 198 -0.33 -2.08 7.81
N VAL A 199 0.37 -3.09 8.33
CA VAL A 199 1.11 -3.00 9.58
C VAL A 199 2.50 -3.66 9.50
N PRO A 200 3.50 -3.16 10.26
CA PRO A 200 4.76 -3.88 10.43
C PRO A 200 4.55 -5.10 11.36
N VAL A 201 5.43 -6.08 11.27
CA VAL A 201 5.43 -7.25 12.18
C VAL A 201 5.51 -6.82 13.65
N ARG A 202 6.33 -5.83 13.91
CA ARG A 202 6.58 -5.26 15.26
C ARG A 202 6.65 -3.75 15.19
N TYR A 203 6.23 -3.10 16.26
CA TYR A 203 6.51 -1.69 16.48
C TYR A 203 7.45 -1.57 17.70
N ARG A 204 8.73 -1.27 17.45
CA ARG A 204 9.79 -1.40 18.46
C ARG A 204 9.79 -2.81 19.06
N ALA A 205 9.69 -2.96 20.38
CA ALA A 205 9.64 -4.23 21.09
C ALA A 205 8.25 -4.92 21.06
N ILE A 206 7.19 -4.20 20.67
CA ILE A 206 5.80 -4.69 20.73
C ILE A 206 5.49 -5.51 19.48
N PRO A 207 5.11 -6.79 19.60
CA PRO A 207 4.61 -7.57 18.47
C PRO A 207 3.23 -7.04 18.06
N VAL A 208 3.09 -6.69 16.78
CA VAL A 208 1.83 -6.22 16.19
C VAL A 208 1.06 -7.39 15.59
N VAL A 209 1.70 -8.12 14.69
CA VAL A 209 1.07 -9.26 13.99
C VAL A 209 1.16 -10.51 14.85
N THR A 210 0.04 -10.84 15.49
CA THR A 210 -0.14 -12.03 16.32
C THR A 210 -1.37 -12.80 15.87
N PRO A 211 -1.53 -14.11 16.24
CA PRO A 211 -2.74 -14.87 15.91
C PRO A 211 -4.02 -14.16 16.37
N GLY A 212 -3.96 -13.53 17.54
CA GLY A 212 -5.09 -12.75 18.08
C GLY A 212 -5.38 -11.47 17.29
N PHE A 213 -4.37 -10.80 16.79
CA PHE A 213 -4.53 -9.62 15.95
C PHE A 213 -5.25 -9.98 14.64
N VAL A 214 -4.76 -10.99 13.92
CA VAL A 214 -5.32 -11.43 12.63
C VAL A 214 -6.78 -11.88 12.82
N ARG A 215 -7.07 -12.77 13.78
CA ARG A 215 -8.45 -13.20 14.04
C ARG A 215 -9.41 -12.06 14.34
N ARG A 216 -8.96 -11.05 15.09
CA ARG A 216 -9.80 -9.88 15.41
C ARG A 216 -10.02 -8.97 14.22
N ALA A 217 -9.03 -8.79 13.35
CA ALA A 217 -9.17 -8.06 12.10
C ALA A 217 -10.22 -8.73 11.20
N HIS A 218 -10.10 -10.03 10.97
CA HIS A 218 -11.06 -10.81 10.20
C HIS A 218 -12.48 -10.79 10.81
N ALA A 219 -12.61 -10.84 12.14
CA ALA A 219 -13.91 -10.73 12.81
C ALA A 219 -14.60 -9.36 12.63
N LEU A 220 -13.85 -8.34 12.22
CA LEU A 220 -14.37 -7.04 11.81
C LEU A 220 -14.49 -6.87 10.29
N GLY A 221 -14.12 -7.88 9.51
CA GLY A 221 -14.14 -7.86 8.04
C GLY A 221 -12.97 -7.08 7.43
N LEU A 222 -11.83 -7.00 8.13
CA LEU A 222 -10.64 -6.27 7.69
C LEU A 222 -9.57 -7.25 7.20
N TYR A 223 -8.95 -6.93 6.07
CA TYR A 223 -7.76 -7.61 5.57
C TYR A 223 -6.51 -7.19 6.38
N VAL A 224 -5.52 -8.06 6.46
CA VAL A 224 -4.23 -7.79 7.11
C VAL A 224 -3.10 -7.92 6.10
N HIS A 225 -2.48 -6.81 5.75
CA HIS A 225 -1.26 -6.80 4.93
C HIS A 225 -0.06 -6.43 5.78
N VAL A 226 1.05 -7.13 5.60
CA VAL A 226 2.26 -6.94 6.42
C VAL A 226 3.42 -6.46 5.57
N TRP A 227 4.12 -5.42 6.02
CA TRP A 227 5.24 -4.78 5.32
C TRP A 227 6.45 -4.56 6.23
N THR A 228 7.66 -4.39 5.75
CA THR A 228 8.18 -4.92 4.49
C THR A 228 8.91 -6.21 4.82
N ILE A 229 8.55 -7.31 4.20
CA ILE A 229 9.00 -8.66 4.57
C ILE A 229 9.86 -9.23 3.45
N ASN A 230 11.14 -9.47 3.74
CA ASN A 230 12.12 -9.94 2.76
C ASN A 230 12.73 -11.31 3.10
N ASP A 231 12.46 -11.83 4.30
CA ASP A 231 12.92 -13.14 4.74
C ASP A 231 11.86 -14.23 4.47
N PRO A 232 12.20 -15.30 3.72
CA PRO A 232 11.25 -16.39 3.41
C PRO A 232 10.69 -17.10 4.65
N ALA A 233 11.49 -17.29 5.70
CA ALA A 233 10.99 -17.93 6.92
C ALA A 233 9.92 -17.08 7.60
N GLU A 234 10.10 -15.75 7.61
CA GLU A 234 9.11 -14.82 8.13
C GLU A 234 7.87 -14.75 7.22
N MET A 235 8.02 -14.85 5.90
CA MET A 235 6.89 -14.96 4.97
C MET A 235 6.04 -16.19 5.28
N HIS A 236 6.65 -17.37 5.42
CA HIS A 236 5.96 -18.60 5.81
C HIS A 236 5.21 -18.43 7.13
N ARG A 237 5.90 -17.93 8.16
CA ARG A 237 5.31 -17.72 9.49
C ARG A 237 4.09 -16.79 9.44
N LEU A 238 4.14 -15.70 8.68
CA LEU A 238 3.02 -14.77 8.56
C LEU A 238 1.83 -15.39 7.81
N LEU A 239 2.10 -16.12 6.73
CA LEU A 239 1.07 -16.86 5.99
C LEU A 239 0.40 -17.92 6.85
N ASP A 240 1.14 -18.60 7.75
CA ASP A 240 0.58 -19.55 8.72
C ASP A 240 -0.30 -18.86 9.77
N LEU A 241 -0.04 -17.58 10.08
CA LEU A 241 -0.92 -16.78 10.92
C LEU A 241 -2.21 -16.36 10.21
N GLY A 242 -2.31 -16.57 8.89
CA GLY A 242 -3.45 -16.22 8.07
C GLY A 242 -3.51 -14.74 7.67
N VAL A 243 -2.35 -14.08 7.45
CA VAL A 243 -2.35 -12.72 6.88
C VAL A 243 -2.84 -12.76 5.43
N ASP A 244 -3.50 -11.70 5.00
CA ASP A 244 -4.14 -11.62 3.69
C ASP A 244 -3.22 -11.04 2.60
N GLY A 245 -2.06 -10.51 2.99
CA GLY A 245 -1.08 -10.02 2.01
C GLY A 245 0.27 -9.70 2.63
N ILE A 246 1.29 -9.77 1.79
CA ILE A 246 2.67 -9.43 2.13
C ILE A 246 3.20 -8.42 1.12
N VAL A 247 3.78 -7.34 1.64
CA VAL A 247 4.52 -6.33 0.87
C VAL A 247 6.00 -6.63 0.99
N SER A 248 6.69 -6.81 -0.14
CA SER A 248 8.10 -7.24 -0.14
C SER A 248 8.92 -6.53 -1.22
N ASP A 249 10.19 -6.20 -0.90
CA ASP A 249 11.21 -5.80 -1.88
C ASP A 249 11.74 -7.03 -2.66
N ARG A 250 11.59 -8.23 -2.07
CA ARG A 250 12.02 -9.51 -2.62
C ARG A 250 10.85 -10.22 -3.28
N ALA A 251 10.34 -9.61 -4.36
CA ALA A 251 9.25 -10.19 -5.15
C ALA A 251 9.60 -11.59 -5.67
N ASP A 252 10.86 -11.84 -6.00
CA ASP A 252 11.37 -13.15 -6.37
C ASP A 252 11.11 -14.20 -5.26
N LEU A 253 11.55 -13.94 -4.04
CA LEU A 253 11.39 -14.86 -2.90
C LEU A 253 9.95 -15.03 -2.46
N LEU A 254 9.17 -13.95 -2.45
CA LEU A 254 7.75 -14.03 -2.07
C LEU A 254 6.96 -14.88 -3.08
N LYS A 255 7.26 -14.79 -4.37
CA LYS A 255 6.69 -15.68 -5.39
C LYS A 255 7.04 -17.15 -5.11
N GLU A 256 8.32 -17.47 -4.86
CA GLU A 256 8.76 -18.82 -4.56
C GLU A 256 8.05 -19.40 -3.33
N VAL A 257 7.92 -18.61 -2.26
CA VAL A 257 7.22 -19.00 -1.04
C VAL A 257 5.74 -19.29 -1.33
N LEU A 258 5.03 -18.41 -2.04
CA LEU A 258 3.62 -18.64 -2.36
C LEU A 258 3.41 -19.81 -3.32
N GLN A 259 4.32 -20.02 -4.29
CA GLN A 259 4.29 -21.20 -5.18
C GLN A 259 4.48 -22.50 -4.41
N SER A 260 5.46 -22.57 -3.50
CA SER A 260 5.71 -23.75 -2.68
C SER A 260 4.51 -24.13 -1.78
N ARG A 261 3.63 -23.16 -1.50
CA ARG A 261 2.40 -23.33 -0.70
C ARG A 261 1.15 -23.54 -1.55
N GLY A 262 1.26 -23.53 -2.89
CA GLY A 262 0.10 -23.59 -3.79
C GLY A 262 -0.84 -22.37 -3.65
N GLN A 263 -0.31 -21.23 -3.23
CA GLN A 263 -1.04 -19.98 -2.95
C GLN A 263 -0.72 -18.84 -3.95
N TRP A 264 0.08 -19.13 -4.98
CA TRP A 264 0.37 -18.20 -6.07
C TRP A 264 -0.72 -18.28 -7.12
N GLY A 265 -1.44 -17.15 -7.38
CA GLY A 265 -2.51 -17.06 -8.36
C GLY A 265 -2.82 -15.64 -8.76
#